data_a8c36ec5e6122baace568d838900affc
#
_entry.id   a8c36ec5e6122baace568d838900affc
#
_cell.length_a   1.000
_cell.length_b   1.000
_cell.length_c   1.000
_cell.angle_alpha   90.00
_cell.angle_beta   90.00
_cell.angle_gamma   90.00
#
_symmetry.space_group_name_H-M   'P 1'
#
loop_
_entity.id
_entity.type
_entity.pdbx_description
1 polymer ?
#
loop_
_entity_poly.entity_id
_entity_poly.type
_entity_poly.pdbx_seq_one_letter_code
_entity_poly.pdbx_strand_id
1 'polypeptide(L)'
;MALDGIYLSLLRKEFDPLIDGRVDKIHQPSREEFIMTIRTKEGAQKLMFSTGAGSARVHITTADIENPKTPPMFCMLMRKHLAGGRLTAIRQDGFERILFFDFEATNEMGDRVKLTLAAEIMGRRSNLILYREDGRIIDSIKRVGQEMSSVRMVLPGAQYTLPPREQRLNLLDCTKEELLAKIAENPTAELSKAIMKTLEGISPVFAREAVFFAARGAEITAEQLSGDTADRLWFYFSKVRDSINEGTNVYTVLKTKEGNLKDFCFCDITQYGALMVTKSFESPSVLLDYFYAERDSLSRIKQKANDLFKLLINTSERTQRRVQNQREELKECKDREKYRIYGDLITSNLYALEKGMAYAEVQDFYDENCPTVKIPLDKRLTPTQNAQKYYKEYRKLDTAEKKLTVLIAEGEQEVKYLDSVFDSLTRAQTEGDIAELREELFQEGYVKRSKFKGKPPKALPPIRYRSSDGYEIRVGRNNKQNDRLTCKEAEKTDLWLHVKDITGSHVIVTCDGEMPPDRTIEEAAIIAACNSKGRNSSRVDVDYTFIRNVKKPNGSKPGMVIFTNNYTITVKPDTELEEKLMV
;
A
#
# COMPACT_ATOMS: atom_id res chain seq x y z
N MET A 1 -6.21 1.75 -18.62
CA MET A 1 -5.31 1.81 -19.78
C MET A 1 -4.58 0.49 -19.92
N ALA A 2 -4.53 -0.09 -21.06
CA ALA A 2 -3.75 -1.29 -21.34
C ALA A 2 -2.79 -0.94 -22.47
N LEU A 3 -1.56 -1.40 -22.36
CA LEU A 3 -0.60 -1.38 -23.45
C LEU A 3 -1.26 -2.00 -24.68
N ASP A 4 -1.28 -1.30 -25.79
CA ASP A 4 -1.90 -1.80 -27.03
C ASP A 4 -0.96 -2.72 -27.82
N GLY A 5 -1.51 -3.43 -28.82
CA GLY A 5 -0.76 -4.44 -29.55
C GLY A 5 0.28 -3.85 -30.49
N ILE A 6 0.00 -2.67 -31.08
CA ILE A 6 0.97 -1.96 -31.94
C ILE A 6 2.14 -1.46 -31.07
N TYR A 7 1.86 -0.85 -29.94
CA TYR A 7 2.93 -0.42 -29.02
C TYR A 7 3.80 -1.62 -28.58
N LEU A 8 3.14 -2.77 -28.33
CA LEU A 8 3.84 -4.00 -27.96
C LEU A 8 4.73 -4.52 -29.10
N SER A 9 4.32 -4.36 -30.36
CA SER A 9 5.13 -4.74 -31.53
C SER A 9 6.39 -3.87 -31.67
N LEU A 10 6.27 -2.59 -31.34
CA LEU A 10 7.41 -1.67 -31.32
C LEU A 10 8.40 -1.98 -30.19
N LEU A 11 7.89 -2.35 -29.02
CA LEU A 11 8.72 -2.88 -27.91
C LEU A 11 9.42 -4.18 -28.33
N ARG A 12 8.70 -5.09 -29.01
CA ARG A 12 9.30 -6.35 -29.51
C ARG A 12 10.49 -6.06 -30.42
N LYS A 13 10.41 -5.06 -31.32
CA LYS A 13 11.53 -4.63 -32.18
C LYS A 13 12.69 -4.09 -31.34
N GLU A 14 12.41 -3.31 -30.29
CA GLU A 14 13.42 -2.80 -29.35
C GLU A 14 14.15 -3.94 -28.60
N PHE A 15 13.52 -5.10 -28.45
CA PHE A 15 14.11 -6.27 -27.77
C PHE A 15 14.98 -7.14 -28.70
N ASP A 16 15.03 -6.91 -30.00
CA ASP A 16 15.83 -7.72 -30.93
C ASP A 16 17.31 -7.85 -30.53
N PRO A 17 17.98 -6.83 -29.97
CA PRO A 17 19.35 -6.95 -29.46
C PRO A 17 19.50 -7.93 -28.28
N LEU A 18 18.41 -8.32 -27.60
CA LEU A 18 18.44 -9.30 -26.52
C LEU A 18 18.50 -10.75 -27.01
N ILE A 19 18.19 -11.01 -28.29
CA ILE A 19 18.25 -12.33 -28.88
C ILE A 19 19.69 -12.84 -28.83
N ASP A 20 19.86 -14.13 -28.60
CA ASP A 20 21.10 -14.82 -28.30
C ASP A 20 21.75 -14.46 -26.93
N GLY A 21 21.14 -13.55 -26.18
CA GLY A 21 21.53 -13.24 -24.81
C GLY A 21 21.21 -14.38 -23.84
N ARG A 22 21.94 -14.41 -22.73
CA ARG A 22 21.75 -15.40 -21.65
C ARG A 22 21.06 -14.78 -20.45
N VAL A 23 20.16 -15.54 -19.87
CA VAL A 23 19.49 -15.18 -18.61
C VAL A 23 20.50 -15.21 -17.47
N ASP A 24 20.87 -14.04 -16.93
CA ASP A 24 21.85 -13.85 -15.86
C ASP A 24 21.17 -13.90 -14.49
N LYS A 25 20.15 -13.04 -14.29
CA LYS A 25 19.46 -12.92 -13.00
C LYS A 25 17.95 -12.87 -13.20
N ILE A 26 17.22 -13.44 -12.23
CA ILE A 26 15.76 -13.40 -12.19
C ILE A 26 15.33 -12.92 -10.82
N HIS A 27 14.45 -11.91 -10.80
CA HIS A 27 13.88 -11.32 -9.60
C HIS A 27 12.35 -11.19 -9.74
N GLN A 28 11.67 -11.19 -8.63
CA GLN A 28 10.22 -10.93 -8.55
C GLN A 28 9.96 -9.95 -7.41
N PRO A 29 10.00 -8.63 -7.69
CA PRO A 29 9.88 -7.58 -6.68
C PRO A 29 8.54 -7.60 -5.94
N SER A 30 7.46 -7.93 -6.65
CA SER A 30 6.11 -8.02 -6.11
C SER A 30 5.37 -9.27 -6.62
N ARG A 31 4.12 -9.47 -6.19
CA ARG A 31 3.30 -10.58 -6.69
C ARG A 31 3.00 -10.51 -8.19
N GLU A 32 3.04 -9.31 -8.77
CA GLU A 32 2.64 -9.05 -10.15
C GLU A 32 3.78 -8.53 -11.03
N GLU A 33 4.97 -8.30 -10.46
CA GLU A 33 6.14 -7.80 -11.18
C GLU A 33 7.24 -8.85 -11.21
N PHE A 34 7.86 -9.01 -12.39
CA PHE A 34 8.92 -9.97 -12.63
C PHE A 34 10.01 -9.31 -13.48
N ILE A 35 11.28 -9.49 -13.12
CA ILE A 35 12.44 -8.90 -13.80
C ILE A 35 13.39 -10.00 -14.20
N MET A 36 13.74 -10.04 -15.48
CA MET A 36 14.76 -10.93 -16.04
C MET A 36 15.91 -10.10 -16.57
N THR A 37 17.11 -10.32 -16.06
CA THR A 37 18.32 -9.71 -16.59
C THR A 37 18.88 -10.62 -17.67
N ILE A 38 19.00 -10.10 -18.89
CA ILE A 38 19.58 -10.79 -20.04
C ILE A 38 20.93 -10.16 -20.34
N ARG A 39 21.96 -10.97 -20.39
CA ARG A 39 23.33 -10.57 -20.72
C ARG A 39 23.63 -10.87 -22.17
N THR A 40 23.92 -9.82 -22.92
CA THR A 40 24.39 -9.87 -24.31
C THR A 40 25.87 -9.50 -24.40
N LYS A 41 26.41 -9.44 -25.61
CA LYS A 41 27.78 -8.96 -25.86
C LYS A 41 27.92 -7.46 -25.55
N GLU A 42 26.84 -6.71 -25.70
CA GLU A 42 26.78 -5.25 -25.47
C GLU A 42 26.57 -4.87 -23.99
N GLY A 43 26.24 -5.86 -23.15
CA GLY A 43 26.01 -5.64 -21.72
C GLY A 43 24.82 -6.40 -21.17
N ALA A 44 24.43 -6.07 -19.96
CA ALA A 44 23.29 -6.69 -19.28
C ALA A 44 22.10 -5.70 -19.27
N GLN A 45 20.95 -6.16 -19.75
CA GLN A 45 19.72 -5.39 -19.77
C GLN A 45 18.65 -6.05 -18.89
N LYS A 46 17.85 -5.25 -18.19
CA LYS A 46 16.77 -5.72 -17.33
C LYS A 46 15.45 -5.64 -18.10
N LEU A 47 14.82 -6.78 -18.36
CA LEU A 47 13.50 -6.87 -18.95
C LEU A 47 12.46 -7.00 -17.82
N MET A 48 11.59 -6.03 -17.72
CA MET A 48 10.52 -5.94 -16.71
C MET A 48 9.21 -6.45 -17.29
N PHE A 49 8.54 -7.33 -16.55
CA PHE A 49 7.19 -7.81 -16.82
C PHE A 49 6.29 -7.40 -15.67
N SER A 50 5.18 -6.75 -15.95
CA SER A 50 4.14 -6.46 -14.98
C SER A 50 2.82 -7.08 -15.44
N THR A 51 2.17 -7.83 -14.56
CA THR A 51 0.85 -8.43 -14.78
C THR A 51 -0.26 -7.71 -14.01
N GLY A 52 0.05 -6.57 -13.37
CA GLY A 52 -0.89 -5.75 -12.62
C GLY A 52 -2.05 -5.26 -13.50
N ALA A 53 -3.29 -5.31 -13.00
CA ALA A 53 -4.49 -4.99 -13.78
C ALA A 53 -4.46 -3.59 -14.42
N GLY A 54 -3.83 -2.63 -13.76
CA GLY A 54 -3.70 -1.24 -14.23
C GLY A 54 -2.30 -0.87 -14.74
N SER A 55 -1.34 -1.81 -14.71
CA SER A 55 0.08 -1.57 -15.04
C SER A 55 0.68 -2.69 -15.89
N ALA A 56 -0.16 -3.49 -16.53
CA ALA A 56 0.27 -4.62 -17.35
C ALA A 56 1.14 -4.16 -18.52
N ARG A 57 2.38 -4.66 -18.58
CA ARG A 57 3.38 -4.28 -19.58
C ARG A 57 4.60 -5.19 -19.60
N VAL A 58 5.38 -5.08 -20.64
CA VAL A 58 6.76 -5.57 -20.72
C VAL A 58 7.63 -4.51 -21.36
N HIS A 59 8.82 -4.23 -20.81
CA HIS A 59 9.74 -3.23 -21.33
C HIS A 59 11.14 -3.40 -20.75
N ILE A 60 12.14 -2.79 -21.37
CA ILE A 60 13.49 -2.68 -20.82
C ILE A 60 13.47 -1.58 -19.75
N THR A 61 13.95 -1.88 -18.54
CA THR A 61 13.95 -0.94 -17.42
C THR A 61 15.35 -0.63 -16.92
N THR A 62 15.58 0.63 -16.56
CA THR A 62 16.75 1.09 -15.83
C THR A 62 16.49 1.24 -14.34
N ALA A 63 15.23 1.09 -13.91
CA ALA A 63 14.84 1.28 -12.52
C ALA A 63 15.56 0.30 -11.59
N ASP A 64 15.97 0.82 -10.44
CA ASP A 64 16.47 -0.02 -9.35
C ASP A 64 15.33 -0.33 -8.38
N ILE A 65 14.86 -1.58 -8.42
CA ILE A 65 13.68 -2.03 -7.69
C ILE A 65 14.12 -2.98 -6.59
N GLU A 66 13.72 -2.66 -5.36
CA GLU A 66 14.03 -3.49 -4.20
C GLU A 66 13.33 -4.84 -4.29
N ASN A 67 14.09 -5.91 -4.07
CA ASN A 67 13.59 -7.28 -4.10
C ASN A 67 13.19 -7.77 -2.71
N PRO A 68 12.15 -8.61 -2.60
CA PRO A 68 11.77 -9.21 -1.33
C PRO A 68 12.88 -10.10 -0.81
N LYS A 69 13.08 -10.13 0.49
CA LYS A 69 14.11 -10.94 1.16
C LYS A 69 13.98 -12.43 0.88
N THR A 70 12.74 -12.92 0.71
CA THR A 70 12.47 -14.31 0.32
C THR A 70 11.80 -14.30 -1.06
N PRO A 71 12.44 -14.87 -2.10
CA PRO A 71 11.85 -14.93 -3.42
C PRO A 71 10.52 -15.71 -3.42
N PRO A 72 9.49 -15.25 -4.14
CA PRO A 72 8.25 -16.02 -4.33
C PRO A 72 8.51 -17.36 -5.05
N MET A 73 7.60 -18.32 -4.88
CA MET A 73 7.71 -19.67 -5.48
C MET A 73 7.89 -19.61 -6.99
N PHE A 74 7.13 -18.79 -7.69
CA PHE A 74 7.25 -18.61 -9.15
C PHE A 74 8.65 -18.14 -9.56
N CYS A 75 9.23 -17.18 -8.81
CA CYS A 75 10.61 -16.73 -9.05
C CYS A 75 11.63 -17.85 -8.90
N MET A 76 11.48 -18.70 -7.88
CA MET A 76 12.38 -19.83 -7.65
C MET A 76 12.28 -20.85 -8.79
N LEU A 77 11.07 -21.13 -9.26
CA LEU A 77 10.82 -22.03 -10.36
C LEU A 77 11.39 -21.46 -11.68
N MET A 78 11.19 -20.17 -11.95
CA MET A 78 11.78 -19.51 -13.12
C MET A 78 13.32 -19.56 -13.11
N ARG A 79 13.95 -19.37 -11.94
CA ARG A 79 15.41 -19.54 -11.77
C ARG A 79 15.84 -20.96 -12.08
N LYS A 80 15.10 -21.95 -11.59
CA LYS A 80 15.39 -23.36 -11.82
C LYS A 80 15.40 -23.72 -13.32
N HIS A 81 14.48 -23.17 -14.10
CA HIS A 81 14.29 -23.55 -15.50
C HIS A 81 15.01 -22.66 -16.50
N LEU A 82 15.19 -21.37 -16.20
CA LEU A 82 15.67 -20.38 -17.16
C LEU A 82 17.05 -19.80 -16.84
N ALA A 83 17.60 -19.98 -15.63
CA ALA A 83 18.91 -19.42 -15.31
C ALA A 83 19.99 -20.01 -16.23
N GLY A 84 20.82 -19.14 -16.86
CA GLY A 84 21.81 -19.52 -17.85
C GLY A 84 21.26 -19.89 -19.23
N GLY A 85 19.95 -19.99 -19.38
CA GLY A 85 19.29 -20.27 -20.67
C GLY A 85 19.54 -19.15 -21.68
N ARG A 86 19.56 -19.52 -22.97
CA ARG A 86 19.74 -18.60 -24.11
C ARG A 86 18.38 -18.20 -24.65
N LEU A 87 18.12 -16.91 -24.82
CA LEU A 87 16.95 -16.38 -25.51
C LEU A 87 17.15 -16.57 -27.03
N THR A 88 16.30 -17.36 -27.67
CA THR A 88 16.46 -17.72 -29.08
C THR A 88 15.56 -16.92 -30.01
N ALA A 89 14.38 -16.53 -29.55
CA ALA A 89 13.43 -15.72 -30.32
C ALA A 89 12.47 -14.95 -29.43
N ILE A 90 11.94 -13.85 -29.98
CA ILE A 90 10.83 -13.08 -29.38
C ILE A 90 9.77 -12.94 -30.47
N ARG A 91 8.58 -13.49 -30.24
CA ARG A 91 7.50 -13.59 -31.23
C ARG A 91 6.24 -12.89 -30.76
N GLN A 92 5.48 -12.32 -31.70
CA GLN A 92 4.13 -11.78 -31.52
C GLN A 92 3.30 -12.24 -32.72
N ASP A 93 2.04 -12.60 -32.53
CA ASP A 93 1.13 -12.97 -33.63
C ASP A 93 0.27 -11.74 -33.97
N GLY A 94 0.51 -11.16 -35.16
CA GLY A 94 -0.11 -9.89 -35.56
C GLY A 94 0.13 -8.79 -34.51
N PHE A 95 -0.93 -8.08 -34.14
CA PHE A 95 -0.92 -7.11 -33.08
C PHE A 95 -1.62 -7.62 -31.79
N GLU A 96 -1.63 -8.93 -31.58
CA GLU A 96 -2.09 -9.51 -30.33
C GLU A 96 -1.24 -9.03 -29.14
N ARG A 97 -1.88 -8.89 -27.97
CA ARG A 97 -1.20 -8.41 -26.77
C ARG A 97 -0.51 -9.53 -25.99
N ILE A 98 0.22 -10.39 -26.74
CA ILE A 98 0.99 -11.50 -26.20
C ILE A 98 2.37 -11.48 -26.85
N LEU A 99 3.43 -11.52 -26.03
CA LEU A 99 4.78 -11.80 -26.50
C LEU A 99 5.23 -13.18 -26.01
N PHE A 100 5.84 -13.93 -26.90
CA PHE A 100 6.46 -15.21 -26.61
C PHE A 100 7.97 -15.05 -26.63
N PHE A 101 8.60 -15.42 -25.53
CA PHE A 101 10.05 -15.46 -25.39
C PHE A 101 10.49 -16.92 -25.38
N ASP A 102 11.18 -17.35 -26.44
CA ASP A 102 11.63 -18.72 -26.60
C ASP A 102 13.06 -18.86 -26.08
N PHE A 103 13.28 -19.89 -25.27
CA PHE A 103 14.57 -20.16 -24.63
C PHE A 103 15.07 -21.57 -24.92
N GLU A 104 16.37 -21.70 -25.12
CA GLU A 104 17.09 -22.96 -24.94
C GLU A 104 17.75 -22.97 -23.56
N ALA A 105 17.39 -23.93 -22.73
CA ALA A 105 17.91 -24.09 -21.37
C ALA A 105 18.42 -25.53 -21.17
N THR A 106 19.12 -25.75 -20.08
CA THR A 106 19.60 -27.09 -19.67
C THR A 106 18.77 -27.52 -18.44
N ASN A 107 18.18 -28.72 -18.51
CA ASN A 107 17.48 -29.29 -17.40
C ASN A 107 18.42 -29.86 -16.32
N GLU A 108 17.89 -30.37 -15.22
CA GLU A 108 18.67 -30.97 -14.12
C GLU A 108 19.43 -32.23 -14.53
N MET A 109 19.04 -32.89 -15.62
CA MET A 109 19.71 -34.09 -16.15
C MET A 109 20.82 -33.73 -17.15
N GLY A 110 21.00 -32.45 -17.50
CA GLY A 110 21.96 -31.98 -18.47
C GLY A 110 21.44 -31.92 -19.92
N ASP A 111 20.17 -32.26 -20.16
CA ASP A 111 19.57 -32.23 -21.51
C ASP A 111 19.21 -30.80 -21.92
N ARG A 112 19.34 -30.50 -23.21
CA ARG A 112 18.83 -29.25 -23.77
C ARG A 112 17.31 -29.34 -23.93
N VAL A 113 16.63 -28.36 -23.40
CA VAL A 113 15.17 -28.22 -23.45
C VAL A 113 14.78 -26.88 -24.02
N LYS A 114 13.72 -26.86 -24.81
CA LYS A 114 13.11 -25.63 -25.31
C LYS A 114 11.94 -25.25 -24.41
N LEU A 115 11.92 -23.99 -24.00
CA LEU A 115 10.92 -23.43 -23.11
C LEU A 115 10.43 -22.12 -23.70
N THR A 116 9.14 -21.85 -23.55
CA THR A 116 8.54 -20.59 -23.96
C THR A 116 7.90 -19.89 -22.77
N LEU A 117 8.24 -18.61 -22.59
CA LEU A 117 7.61 -17.72 -21.65
C LEU A 117 6.61 -16.83 -22.39
N ALA A 118 5.31 -17.08 -22.19
CA ALA A 118 4.25 -16.23 -22.72
C ALA A 118 3.95 -15.07 -21.75
N ALA A 119 4.11 -13.85 -22.22
CA ALA A 119 3.71 -12.63 -21.53
C ALA A 119 2.39 -12.11 -22.13
N GLU A 120 1.29 -12.39 -21.46
CA GLU A 120 -0.05 -11.96 -21.84
C GLU A 120 -0.38 -10.60 -21.19
N ILE A 121 -0.57 -9.55 -22.00
CA ILE A 121 -0.77 -8.16 -21.55
C ILE A 121 -2.23 -7.75 -21.77
N MET A 122 -3.13 -8.26 -20.92
CA MET A 122 -4.59 -8.16 -21.09
C MET A 122 -5.30 -7.53 -19.87
N GLY A 123 -4.70 -6.51 -19.27
CA GLY A 123 -5.26 -5.82 -18.10
C GLY A 123 -5.45 -6.77 -16.91
N ARG A 124 -6.67 -6.96 -16.45
CA ARG A 124 -6.97 -7.88 -15.32
C ARG A 124 -6.62 -9.34 -15.59
N ARG A 125 -6.63 -9.75 -16.86
CA ARG A 125 -6.32 -11.12 -17.31
C ARG A 125 -4.85 -11.31 -17.69
N SER A 126 -4.00 -10.31 -17.43
CA SER A 126 -2.57 -10.40 -17.72
C SER A 126 -1.92 -11.49 -16.90
N ASN A 127 -1.03 -12.25 -17.56
CA ASN A 127 -0.33 -13.37 -16.96
C ASN A 127 1.08 -13.53 -17.53
N LEU A 128 1.92 -14.28 -16.83
CA LEU A 128 3.24 -14.70 -17.29
C LEU A 128 3.30 -16.21 -17.10
N ILE A 129 3.42 -16.96 -18.21
CA ILE A 129 3.22 -18.41 -18.24
C ILE A 129 4.44 -19.06 -18.88
N LEU A 130 5.10 -19.97 -18.14
CA LEU A 130 6.19 -20.78 -18.66
C LEU A 130 5.66 -22.15 -19.07
N TYR A 131 5.94 -22.57 -20.30
CA TYR A 131 5.55 -23.89 -20.81
C TYR A 131 6.65 -24.52 -21.66
N ARG A 132 6.55 -25.83 -21.85
CA ARG A 132 7.50 -26.67 -22.60
C ARG A 132 7.15 -26.68 -24.10
N GLU A 133 8.06 -27.25 -24.92
CA GLU A 133 7.86 -27.43 -26.36
C GLU A 133 6.57 -28.25 -26.70
N ASP A 134 6.18 -29.18 -25.83
CA ASP A 134 4.93 -29.96 -25.97
C ASP A 134 3.67 -29.16 -25.56
N GLY A 135 3.81 -27.88 -25.20
CA GLY A 135 2.75 -26.99 -24.75
C GLY A 135 2.31 -27.16 -23.30
N ARG A 136 2.90 -28.09 -22.54
CA ARG A 136 2.52 -28.27 -21.12
C ARG A 136 3.05 -27.15 -20.25
N ILE A 137 2.15 -26.51 -19.51
CA ILE A 137 2.46 -25.42 -18.58
C ILE A 137 3.31 -25.97 -17.43
N ILE A 138 4.44 -25.32 -17.20
CA ILE A 138 5.30 -25.58 -16.02
C ILE A 138 4.73 -24.82 -14.83
N ASP A 139 4.53 -23.51 -14.96
CA ASP A 139 3.82 -22.69 -13.97
C ASP A 139 3.46 -21.31 -14.58
N SER A 140 2.71 -20.53 -13.80
CA SER A 140 2.31 -19.17 -14.15
C SER A 140 2.35 -18.26 -12.92
N ILE A 141 2.53 -16.95 -13.15
CA ILE A 141 2.52 -15.97 -12.06
C ILE A 141 1.11 -15.85 -11.43
N LYS A 142 0.06 -16.07 -12.24
CA LYS A 142 -1.34 -16.15 -11.79
C LYS A 142 -1.92 -17.48 -12.25
N ARG A 143 -2.20 -18.37 -11.32
CA ARG A 143 -2.87 -19.64 -11.62
C ARG A 143 -4.36 -19.41 -11.75
N VAL A 144 -4.97 -19.96 -12.79
CA VAL A 144 -6.39 -19.81 -13.11
C VAL A 144 -7.04 -21.21 -13.15
N GLY A 145 -7.85 -21.52 -12.14
CA GLY A 145 -8.63 -22.76 -12.04
C GLY A 145 -10.01 -22.65 -12.67
N GLN A 146 -10.77 -23.75 -12.68
CA GLN A 146 -12.14 -23.80 -13.22
C GLN A 146 -13.10 -22.84 -12.53
N GLU A 147 -12.92 -22.60 -11.23
CA GLU A 147 -13.72 -21.67 -10.43
C GLU A 147 -13.49 -20.20 -10.83
N MET A 148 -12.35 -19.88 -11.46
CA MET A 148 -11.99 -18.50 -11.88
C MET A 148 -12.30 -18.24 -13.36
N SER A 149 -12.32 -19.28 -14.19
CA SER A 149 -12.58 -19.15 -15.64
C SER A 149 -13.16 -20.46 -16.19
N SER A 150 -14.32 -20.35 -16.84
CA SER A 150 -14.93 -21.46 -17.61
C SER A 150 -14.33 -21.63 -19.01
N VAL A 151 -13.57 -20.62 -19.49
CA VAL A 151 -13.07 -20.57 -20.87
C VAL A 151 -11.67 -21.17 -20.98
N ARG A 152 -10.81 -20.94 -20.01
CA ARG A 152 -9.39 -21.32 -20.08
C ARG A 152 -8.80 -21.55 -18.69
N MET A 153 -8.15 -22.69 -18.51
CA MET A 153 -7.37 -23.00 -17.32
C MET A 153 -5.88 -22.67 -17.53
N VAL A 154 -5.24 -22.12 -16.51
CA VAL A 154 -3.79 -21.87 -16.50
C VAL A 154 -3.23 -22.46 -15.20
N LEU A 155 -2.95 -23.76 -15.22
CA LEU A 155 -2.44 -24.53 -14.08
C LEU A 155 -1.23 -25.35 -14.50
N PRO A 156 -0.29 -25.66 -13.60
CA PRO A 156 0.80 -26.60 -13.86
C PRO A 156 0.29 -27.94 -14.43
N GLY A 157 0.91 -28.41 -15.52
CA GLY A 157 0.55 -29.65 -16.21
C GLY A 157 -0.59 -29.51 -17.24
N ALA A 158 -1.35 -28.42 -17.24
CA ALA A 158 -2.36 -28.16 -18.26
C ALA A 158 -1.71 -27.79 -19.61
N GLN A 159 -2.45 -27.95 -20.70
CA GLN A 159 -2.03 -27.53 -22.03
C GLN A 159 -2.17 -26.02 -22.16
N TYR A 160 -1.14 -25.33 -22.64
CA TYR A 160 -1.23 -23.92 -23.00
C TYR A 160 -2.10 -23.74 -24.23
N THR A 161 -3.09 -22.89 -24.11
CA THR A 161 -3.96 -22.47 -25.21
C THR A 161 -4.00 -20.97 -25.29
N LEU A 162 -4.12 -20.43 -26.52
CA LEU A 162 -4.25 -18.98 -26.69
C LEU A 162 -5.57 -18.48 -26.07
N PRO A 163 -5.60 -17.26 -25.53
CA PRO A 163 -6.85 -16.60 -25.18
C PRO A 163 -7.78 -16.49 -26.41
N PRO A 164 -9.10 -16.52 -26.20
CA PRO A 164 -10.05 -16.24 -27.28
C PRO A 164 -9.79 -14.85 -27.87
N ARG A 165 -9.75 -14.80 -29.21
CA ARG A 165 -9.57 -13.54 -29.96
C ARG A 165 -10.72 -13.32 -30.93
N GLU A 166 -11.02 -12.05 -31.19
CA GLU A 166 -11.92 -11.63 -32.23
C GLU A 166 -11.14 -11.44 -33.53
N GLN A 167 -11.77 -11.79 -34.67
CA GLN A 167 -11.19 -11.53 -36.00
C GLN A 167 -11.27 -10.03 -36.30
N ARG A 168 -10.13 -9.37 -36.27
CA ARG A 168 -9.96 -7.96 -36.59
C ARG A 168 -8.92 -7.81 -37.70
N LEU A 169 -8.96 -6.68 -38.42
CA LEU A 169 -8.01 -6.39 -39.48
C LEU A 169 -6.67 -5.94 -38.89
N ASN A 170 -5.58 -6.40 -39.48
CA ASN A 170 -4.26 -5.90 -39.22
C ASN A 170 -4.01 -4.61 -40.01
N LEU A 171 -3.62 -3.54 -39.34
CA LEU A 171 -3.37 -2.25 -39.99
C LEU A 171 -2.26 -2.31 -41.03
N LEU A 172 -1.28 -3.21 -40.90
CA LEU A 172 -0.15 -3.31 -41.85
C LEU A 172 -0.56 -3.93 -43.17
N ASP A 173 -1.56 -4.84 -43.18
CA ASP A 173 -1.90 -5.67 -44.32
C ASP A 173 -3.24 -5.31 -44.99
N CYS A 174 -4.14 -4.61 -44.25
CA CYS A 174 -5.47 -4.30 -44.73
C CYS A 174 -5.47 -3.24 -45.85
N THR A 175 -6.43 -3.37 -46.78
CA THR A 175 -6.71 -2.35 -47.79
C THR A 175 -7.70 -1.30 -47.28
N LYS A 176 -7.81 -0.16 -47.97
CA LYS A 176 -8.77 0.88 -47.64
C LYS A 176 -10.21 0.38 -47.73
N GLU A 177 -10.50 -0.40 -48.77
CA GLU A 177 -11.82 -0.97 -49.05
C GLU A 177 -12.26 -1.92 -47.96
N GLU A 178 -11.38 -2.82 -47.51
CA GLU A 178 -11.63 -3.74 -46.38
C GLU A 178 -11.89 -3.00 -45.10
N LEU A 179 -11.06 -1.98 -44.80
CA LEU A 179 -11.21 -1.16 -43.60
C LEU A 179 -12.57 -0.45 -43.57
N LEU A 180 -12.93 0.23 -44.66
CA LEU A 180 -14.19 0.98 -44.76
C LEU A 180 -15.41 0.05 -44.71
N ALA A 181 -15.36 -1.10 -45.40
CA ALA A 181 -16.42 -2.10 -45.36
C ALA A 181 -16.65 -2.61 -43.93
N LYS A 182 -15.57 -2.90 -43.19
CA LYS A 182 -15.67 -3.40 -41.84
C LYS A 182 -16.15 -2.35 -40.84
N ILE A 183 -15.75 -1.08 -40.99
CA ILE A 183 -16.26 0.05 -40.18
C ILE A 183 -17.77 0.21 -40.42
N ALA A 184 -18.26 0.07 -41.67
CA ALA A 184 -19.66 0.20 -42.03
C ALA A 184 -20.57 -0.89 -41.42
N GLU A 185 -20.03 -1.99 -40.91
CA GLU A 185 -20.80 -3.00 -40.18
C GLU A 185 -21.43 -2.45 -38.87
N ASN A 186 -20.94 -1.30 -38.36
CA ASN A 186 -21.44 -0.66 -37.13
C ASN A 186 -21.82 0.81 -37.39
N PRO A 187 -22.81 1.13 -38.19
CA PRO A 187 -23.08 2.47 -38.73
C PRO A 187 -23.39 3.51 -37.65
N THR A 188 -24.13 3.13 -36.61
CA THR A 188 -24.54 4.04 -35.51
C THR A 188 -23.50 4.23 -34.45
N ALA A 189 -22.39 3.49 -34.47
CA ALA A 189 -21.33 3.61 -33.48
C ALA A 189 -20.52 4.89 -33.71
N GLU A 190 -20.05 5.48 -32.64
CA GLU A 190 -18.99 6.51 -32.69
C GLU A 190 -17.81 5.98 -33.49
N LEU A 191 -17.29 6.75 -34.45
CA LEU A 191 -16.25 6.28 -35.37
C LEU A 191 -15.01 5.72 -34.65
N SER A 192 -14.59 6.34 -33.57
CA SER A 192 -13.44 5.84 -32.77
C SER A 192 -13.69 4.43 -32.21
N LYS A 193 -14.92 4.13 -31.78
CA LYS A 193 -15.32 2.80 -31.30
C LYS A 193 -15.44 1.79 -32.41
N ALA A 194 -15.95 2.21 -33.58
CA ALA A 194 -16.01 1.36 -34.77
C ALA A 194 -14.60 0.96 -35.25
N ILE A 195 -13.66 1.91 -35.31
CA ILE A 195 -12.25 1.66 -35.62
C ILE A 195 -11.62 0.66 -34.62
N MET A 196 -11.86 0.81 -33.33
CA MET A 196 -11.35 -0.12 -32.30
C MET A 196 -11.91 -1.54 -32.43
N LYS A 197 -13.13 -1.71 -32.94
CA LYS A 197 -13.71 -3.03 -33.23
C LYS A 197 -13.18 -3.63 -34.53
N THR A 198 -12.79 -2.79 -35.47
CA THR A 198 -12.31 -3.19 -36.79
C THR A 198 -10.83 -3.56 -36.79
N LEU A 199 -9.98 -2.75 -36.19
CA LEU A 199 -8.53 -2.95 -36.19
C LEU A 199 -8.05 -3.66 -34.93
N GLU A 200 -7.10 -4.58 -35.05
CA GLU A 200 -6.47 -5.24 -33.92
C GLU A 200 -5.40 -4.36 -33.28
N GLY A 201 -5.20 -4.55 -31.99
CA GLY A 201 -4.04 -4.02 -31.26
C GLY A 201 -3.97 -2.51 -31.14
N ILE A 202 -5.07 -1.77 -31.28
CA ILE A 202 -5.11 -0.31 -31.14
C ILE A 202 -5.72 0.13 -29.81
N SER A 203 -5.26 1.28 -29.33
CA SER A 203 -5.76 1.91 -28.09
C SER A 203 -6.86 2.94 -28.35
N PRO A 204 -7.71 3.23 -27.34
CA PRO A 204 -8.72 4.29 -27.48
C PRO A 204 -8.14 5.67 -27.78
N VAL A 205 -6.95 5.97 -27.25
CA VAL A 205 -6.29 7.27 -27.49
C VAL A 205 -5.85 7.40 -28.95
N PHE A 206 -5.31 6.33 -29.52
CA PHE A 206 -4.94 6.27 -30.94
C PHE A 206 -6.16 6.37 -31.86
N ALA A 207 -7.22 5.59 -31.57
CA ALA A 207 -8.44 5.63 -32.39
C ALA A 207 -9.08 7.03 -32.41
N ARG A 208 -9.11 7.73 -31.26
CA ARG A 208 -9.61 9.10 -31.20
C ARG A 208 -8.71 10.10 -31.94
N GLU A 209 -7.38 9.92 -31.89
CA GLU A 209 -6.44 10.77 -32.65
C GLU A 209 -6.66 10.62 -34.17
N ALA A 210 -6.87 9.37 -34.66
CA ALA A 210 -7.17 9.11 -36.06
C ALA A 210 -8.48 9.80 -36.49
N VAL A 211 -9.52 9.72 -35.67
CA VAL A 211 -10.80 10.41 -35.95
C VAL A 211 -10.63 11.93 -35.90
N PHE A 212 -9.93 12.46 -34.89
CA PHE A 212 -9.66 13.89 -34.77
C PHE A 212 -8.97 14.44 -36.03
N PHE A 213 -7.95 13.73 -36.52
CA PHE A 213 -7.26 14.09 -37.75
C PHE A 213 -8.21 14.04 -38.97
N ALA A 214 -8.95 12.95 -39.13
CA ALA A 214 -9.82 12.72 -40.29
C ALA A 214 -11.00 13.70 -40.34
N ALA A 215 -11.66 13.91 -39.20
CA ALA A 215 -12.86 14.75 -39.07
C ALA A 215 -12.55 16.21 -38.66
N ARG A 216 -11.27 16.62 -38.60
CA ARG A 216 -10.83 17.97 -38.20
C ARG A 216 -11.40 18.42 -36.85
N GLY A 217 -11.40 17.51 -35.88
CA GLY A 217 -11.88 17.76 -34.53
C GLY A 217 -13.38 17.54 -34.31
N ALA A 218 -14.15 17.19 -35.32
CA ALA A 218 -15.57 16.85 -35.17
C ALA A 218 -15.74 15.41 -34.66
N GLU A 219 -16.72 15.18 -33.79
CA GLU A 219 -17.18 13.85 -33.41
C GLU A 219 -18.17 13.35 -34.45
N ILE A 220 -17.92 12.19 -35.06
CA ILE A 220 -18.74 11.60 -36.12
C ILE A 220 -19.03 10.13 -35.84
N THR A 221 -20.13 9.63 -36.39
CA THR A 221 -20.48 8.21 -36.41
C THR A 221 -19.86 7.51 -37.62
N ALA A 222 -19.86 6.17 -37.62
CA ALA A 222 -19.32 5.38 -38.71
C ALA A 222 -20.07 5.61 -40.05
N GLU A 223 -21.39 5.85 -40.04
CA GLU A 223 -22.18 6.15 -41.24
C GLU A 223 -21.86 7.52 -41.84
N GLN A 224 -21.34 8.47 -41.04
CA GLN A 224 -20.92 9.79 -41.49
C GLN A 224 -19.53 9.79 -42.16
N LEU A 225 -18.84 8.63 -42.12
CA LEU A 225 -17.52 8.47 -42.74
C LEU A 225 -17.67 8.33 -44.27
N SER A 226 -17.47 9.40 -45.01
CA SER A 226 -17.60 9.41 -46.48
C SER A 226 -16.62 10.37 -47.14
N GLY A 227 -16.34 10.19 -48.40
CA GLY A 227 -15.56 11.08 -49.25
C GLY A 227 -14.21 11.46 -48.65
N ASP A 228 -13.95 12.77 -48.59
CA ASP A 228 -12.69 13.33 -48.08
C ASP A 228 -12.33 12.89 -46.66
N THR A 229 -13.32 12.62 -45.79
CA THR A 229 -13.05 12.18 -44.42
C THR A 229 -12.48 10.76 -44.39
N ALA A 230 -13.01 9.86 -45.25
CA ALA A 230 -12.47 8.52 -45.42
C ALA A 230 -11.05 8.55 -46.03
N ASP A 231 -10.80 9.45 -46.97
CA ASP A 231 -9.49 9.62 -47.60
C ASP A 231 -8.45 10.12 -46.58
N ARG A 232 -8.83 11.10 -45.73
CA ARG A 232 -7.96 11.60 -44.64
C ARG A 232 -7.71 10.52 -43.59
N LEU A 233 -8.70 9.71 -43.25
CA LEU A 233 -8.53 8.61 -42.27
C LEU A 233 -7.54 7.57 -42.82
N TRP A 234 -7.71 7.18 -44.10
CA TRP A 234 -6.78 6.25 -44.73
C TRP A 234 -5.36 6.82 -44.85
N PHE A 235 -5.23 8.10 -45.23
CA PHE A 235 -3.94 8.78 -45.29
C PHE A 235 -3.25 8.76 -43.89
N TYR A 236 -4.01 9.04 -42.83
CA TYR A 236 -3.46 8.97 -41.48
C TYR A 236 -2.94 7.58 -41.12
N PHE A 237 -3.75 6.54 -41.42
CA PHE A 237 -3.32 5.17 -41.16
C PHE A 237 -2.13 4.74 -42.04
N SER A 238 -2.07 5.18 -43.29
CA SER A 238 -0.92 4.93 -44.17
C SER A 238 0.35 5.54 -43.62
N LYS A 239 0.28 6.80 -43.17
CA LYS A 239 1.40 7.48 -42.52
C LYS A 239 1.89 6.75 -41.24
N VAL A 240 0.94 6.27 -40.44
CA VAL A 240 1.26 5.49 -39.20
C VAL A 240 1.89 4.14 -39.57
N ARG A 241 1.36 3.44 -40.58
CA ARG A 241 1.91 2.19 -41.09
C ARG A 241 3.35 2.35 -41.59
N ASP A 242 3.61 3.41 -42.34
CA ASP A 242 4.95 3.71 -42.85
C ASP A 242 5.92 3.97 -41.67
N SER A 243 5.50 4.77 -40.68
CA SER A 243 6.28 5.02 -39.47
C SER A 243 6.57 3.73 -38.69
N ILE A 244 5.62 2.80 -38.55
CA ILE A 244 5.84 1.51 -37.88
C ILE A 244 6.87 0.67 -38.65
N ASN A 245 6.78 0.65 -39.99
CA ASN A 245 7.69 -0.14 -40.83
C ASN A 245 9.12 0.43 -40.82
N GLU A 246 9.24 1.74 -40.90
CA GLU A 246 10.52 2.46 -40.93
C GLU A 246 11.15 2.64 -39.54
N GLY A 247 10.37 2.43 -38.47
CA GLY A 247 10.84 2.64 -37.09
C GLY A 247 11.02 4.10 -36.71
N THR A 248 10.31 5.02 -37.36
CA THR A 248 10.36 6.49 -37.14
C THR A 248 9.28 6.96 -36.16
N ASN A 249 8.78 6.07 -35.30
CA ASN A 249 7.72 6.37 -34.34
C ASN A 249 8.19 7.33 -33.25
N VAL A 250 7.30 8.23 -32.86
CA VAL A 250 7.45 9.11 -31.70
C VAL A 250 6.54 8.61 -30.59
N TYR A 251 7.10 8.41 -29.41
CA TYR A 251 6.34 7.90 -28.26
C TYR A 251 5.93 9.07 -27.37
N THR A 252 4.62 9.31 -27.23
CA THR A 252 4.07 10.49 -26.56
C THR A 252 3.35 10.16 -25.27
N VAL A 253 3.66 10.85 -24.19
CA VAL A 253 2.93 10.83 -22.91
C VAL A 253 2.01 12.04 -22.81
N LEU A 254 0.80 11.82 -22.34
CA LEU A 254 -0.19 12.84 -22.02
C LEU A 254 -0.20 13.15 -20.53
N LYS A 255 -0.14 14.44 -20.18
CA LYS A 255 -0.24 14.95 -18.82
C LYS A 255 -1.31 16.00 -18.70
N THR A 256 -1.92 16.12 -17.52
CA THR A 256 -2.70 17.33 -17.18
C THR A 256 -1.77 18.53 -16.99
N LYS A 257 -2.35 19.73 -16.90
CA LYS A 257 -1.59 20.97 -16.61
C LYS A 257 -0.91 20.91 -15.23
N GLU A 258 -1.48 20.17 -14.29
CA GLU A 258 -0.93 19.91 -12.95
C GLU A 258 0.19 18.85 -12.95
N GLY A 259 0.55 18.30 -14.12
CA GLY A 259 1.62 17.31 -14.25
C GLY A 259 1.20 15.84 -14.11
N ASN A 260 -0.07 15.54 -13.79
CA ASN A 260 -0.54 14.16 -13.62
C ASN A 260 -0.55 13.39 -14.93
N LEU A 261 0.06 12.20 -14.94
CA LEU A 261 0.12 11.30 -16.09
C LEU A 261 -1.27 10.69 -16.40
N LYS A 262 -1.73 10.81 -17.63
CA LYS A 262 -3.07 10.34 -18.07
C LYS A 262 -3.02 9.15 -19.00
N ASP A 263 -2.28 9.26 -20.10
CA ASP A 263 -2.20 8.22 -21.13
C ASP A 263 -0.89 8.31 -21.91
N PHE A 264 -0.64 7.37 -22.79
CA PHE A 264 0.50 7.37 -23.70
C PHE A 264 0.13 6.72 -25.04
N CYS A 265 0.89 7.04 -26.09
CA CYS A 265 0.72 6.49 -27.43
C CYS A 265 2.06 6.35 -28.15
N PHE A 266 2.07 5.55 -29.23
CA PHE A 266 3.21 5.36 -30.13
C PHE A 266 3.27 6.38 -31.29
N CYS A 267 2.45 7.42 -31.24
CA CYS A 267 2.42 8.52 -32.20
C CYS A 267 2.19 9.86 -31.49
N ASP A 268 2.33 10.95 -32.22
CA ASP A 268 1.96 12.28 -31.74
C ASP A 268 0.46 12.36 -31.44
N ILE A 269 0.10 13.11 -30.40
CA ILE A 269 -1.27 13.30 -29.95
C ILE A 269 -1.59 14.79 -29.94
N THR A 270 -2.57 15.20 -30.76
CA THR A 270 -2.97 16.59 -30.95
C THR A 270 -4.42 16.87 -30.55
N GLN A 271 -5.25 15.84 -30.38
CA GLN A 271 -6.69 15.93 -30.11
C GLN A 271 -7.05 16.73 -28.85
N TYR A 272 -6.16 16.88 -27.90
CA TYR A 272 -6.43 17.60 -26.64
C TYR A 272 -5.98 19.06 -26.67
N GLY A 273 -5.24 19.49 -27.69
CA GLY A 273 -4.77 20.86 -27.84
C GLY A 273 -4.15 21.40 -26.54
N ALA A 274 -4.56 22.60 -26.11
CA ALA A 274 -4.07 23.26 -24.91
C ALA A 274 -4.64 22.68 -23.58
N LEU A 275 -5.53 21.69 -23.62
CA LEU A 275 -6.10 21.06 -22.43
C LEU A 275 -5.12 20.11 -21.73
N MET A 276 -4.19 19.54 -22.49
CA MET A 276 -3.16 18.64 -21.95
C MET A 276 -1.77 19.03 -22.46
N VAL A 277 -0.75 18.60 -21.72
CA VAL A 277 0.65 18.75 -22.07
C VAL A 277 1.16 17.41 -22.60
N THR A 278 1.87 17.43 -23.73
CA THR A 278 2.52 16.26 -24.29
C THR A 278 4.02 16.28 -24.03
N LYS A 279 4.61 15.09 -23.84
CA LYS A 279 6.06 14.91 -23.77
C LYS A 279 6.43 13.73 -24.64
N SER A 280 7.37 13.92 -25.58
CA SER A 280 7.82 12.89 -26.51
C SER A 280 9.08 12.19 -26.02
N PHE A 281 9.25 10.94 -26.46
CA PHE A 281 10.39 10.07 -26.17
C PHE A 281 10.82 9.33 -27.45
N GLU A 282 12.09 8.97 -27.53
CA GLU A 282 12.64 8.22 -28.68
C GLU A 282 12.53 6.71 -28.50
N SER A 283 12.47 6.22 -27.25
CA SER A 283 12.35 4.80 -26.92
C SER A 283 11.02 4.48 -26.24
N PRO A 284 10.32 3.41 -26.67
CA PRO A 284 9.08 2.96 -26.06
C PRO A 284 9.29 2.49 -24.61
N SER A 285 10.43 1.86 -24.30
CA SER A 285 10.75 1.41 -22.93
C SER A 285 11.02 2.58 -21.99
N VAL A 286 11.76 3.61 -22.44
CA VAL A 286 12.03 4.80 -21.63
C VAL A 286 10.73 5.55 -21.30
N LEU A 287 9.80 5.64 -22.26
CA LEU A 287 8.47 6.19 -21.99
C LEU A 287 7.75 5.40 -20.90
N LEU A 288 7.73 4.06 -20.98
CA LEU A 288 7.04 3.23 -19.99
C LEU A 288 7.68 3.30 -18.61
N ASP A 289 9.02 3.31 -18.52
CA ASP A 289 9.71 3.56 -17.24
C ASP A 289 9.26 4.89 -16.64
N TYR A 290 9.25 5.96 -17.44
CA TYR A 290 8.80 7.28 -16.99
C TYR A 290 7.33 7.29 -16.54
N PHE A 291 6.43 6.71 -17.34
CA PHE A 291 4.99 6.71 -17.09
C PHE A 291 4.59 5.89 -15.85
N TYR A 292 5.28 4.78 -15.60
CA TYR A 292 4.93 3.88 -14.51
C TYR A 292 5.77 4.05 -13.23
N ALA A 293 6.88 4.78 -13.26
CA ALA A 293 7.79 4.92 -12.13
C ALA A 293 7.09 5.38 -10.83
N GLU A 294 6.35 6.47 -10.91
CA GLU A 294 5.61 7.03 -9.77
C GLU A 294 4.45 6.11 -9.35
N ARG A 295 3.67 5.63 -10.33
CA ARG A 295 2.51 4.78 -10.10
C ARG A 295 2.86 3.44 -9.46
N ASP A 296 3.95 2.82 -9.89
CA ASP A 296 4.43 1.56 -9.34
C ASP A 296 5.02 1.75 -7.93
N SER A 297 5.71 2.85 -7.69
CA SER A 297 6.18 3.20 -6.34
C SER A 297 5.01 3.32 -5.37
N LEU A 298 3.98 4.09 -5.72
CA LEU A 298 2.76 4.23 -4.91
C LEU A 298 2.03 2.88 -4.72
N SER A 299 1.98 2.04 -5.75
CA SER A 299 1.35 0.71 -5.66
C SER A 299 2.11 -0.22 -4.71
N ARG A 300 3.44 -0.23 -4.78
CA ARG A 300 4.30 -1.01 -3.87
C ARG A 300 4.17 -0.53 -2.43
N ILE A 301 4.16 0.79 -2.22
CA ILE A 301 3.94 1.40 -0.90
C ILE A 301 2.60 0.93 -0.32
N LYS A 302 1.51 1.05 -1.09
CA LYS A 302 0.18 0.60 -0.65
C LYS A 302 0.13 -0.89 -0.33
N GLN A 303 0.75 -1.74 -1.14
CA GLN A 303 0.78 -3.18 -0.92
C GLN A 303 1.57 -3.56 0.35
N LYS A 304 2.75 -2.97 0.55
CA LYS A 304 3.56 -3.16 1.77
C LYS A 304 2.86 -2.62 3.02
N ALA A 305 2.11 -1.53 2.89
CA ALA A 305 1.33 -0.93 3.97
C ALA A 305 0.10 -1.76 4.35
N ASN A 306 -0.58 -2.40 3.39
CA ASN A 306 -1.82 -3.15 3.64
C ASN A 306 -1.66 -4.26 4.69
N ASP A 307 -0.54 -4.97 4.69
CA ASP A 307 -0.28 -6.03 5.68
C ASP A 307 -0.13 -5.43 7.09
N LEU A 308 0.50 -4.27 7.20
CA LEU A 308 0.63 -3.55 8.47
C LEU A 308 -0.70 -2.95 8.93
N PHE A 309 -1.51 -2.39 8.02
CA PHE A 309 -2.86 -1.91 8.36
C PHE A 309 -3.72 -3.01 8.93
N LYS A 310 -3.77 -4.19 8.30
CA LYS A 310 -4.51 -5.35 8.81
C LYS A 310 -4.02 -5.78 10.19
N LEU A 311 -2.70 -5.82 10.38
CA LEU A 311 -2.11 -6.17 11.68
C LEU A 311 -2.54 -5.16 12.76
N LEU A 312 -2.42 -3.86 12.50
CA LEU A 312 -2.75 -2.81 13.46
C LEU A 312 -4.23 -2.81 13.81
N ILE A 313 -5.13 -2.94 12.83
CA ILE A 313 -6.58 -3.01 13.04
C ILE A 313 -6.90 -4.21 13.95
N ASN A 314 -6.46 -5.42 13.59
CA ASN A 314 -6.75 -6.63 14.35
C ASN A 314 -6.19 -6.57 15.79
N THR A 315 -4.98 -5.99 15.95
CA THR A 315 -4.35 -5.87 17.28
C THR A 315 -5.07 -4.83 18.12
N SER A 316 -5.41 -3.68 17.55
CA SER A 316 -6.15 -2.62 18.23
C SER A 316 -7.53 -3.10 18.69
N GLU A 317 -8.31 -3.74 17.82
CA GLU A 317 -9.62 -4.32 18.17
C GLU A 317 -9.52 -5.35 19.30
N ARG A 318 -8.52 -6.23 19.23
CA ARG A 318 -8.27 -7.24 20.28
C ARG A 318 -7.95 -6.58 21.63
N THR A 319 -7.10 -5.56 21.61
CA THR A 319 -6.71 -4.83 22.84
C THR A 319 -7.90 -4.06 23.40
N GLN A 320 -8.70 -3.40 22.56
CA GLN A 320 -9.91 -2.68 22.98
C GLN A 320 -10.94 -3.64 23.65
N ARG A 321 -11.18 -4.82 23.04
CA ARG A 321 -12.08 -5.84 23.63
C ARG A 321 -11.56 -6.32 24.98
N ARG A 322 -10.25 -6.53 25.10
CA ARG A 322 -9.62 -6.92 26.39
C ARG A 322 -9.83 -5.86 27.46
N VAL A 323 -9.59 -4.59 27.12
CA VAL A 323 -9.79 -3.46 28.05
C VAL A 323 -11.25 -3.34 28.46
N GLN A 324 -12.19 -3.52 27.52
CA GLN A 324 -13.62 -3.48 27.82
C GLN A 324 -14.04 -4.59 28.79
N ASN A 325 -13.62 -5.84 28.56
CA ASN A 325 -13.89 -6.94 29.48
C ASN A 325 -13.30 -6.69 30.87
N GLN A 326 -12.07 -6.18 30.94
CA GLN A 326 -11.43 -5.81 32.22
C GLN A 326 -12.18 -4.69 32.95
N ARG A 327 -12.78 -3.74 32.23
CA ARG A 327 -13.64 -2.70 32.82
C ARG A 327 -14.93 -3.26 33.39
N GLU A 328 -15.50 -4.28 32.75
CA GLU A 328 -16.70 -4.97 33.23
C GLU A 328 -16.38 -5.76 34.50
N GLU A 329 -15.30 -6.55 34.50
CA GLU A 329 -14.80 -7.24 35.69
C GLU A 329 -14.48 -6.26 36.84
N LEU A 330 -13.94 -5.08 36.53
CA LEU A 330 -13.66 -4.05 37.54
C LEU A 330 -14.95 -3.53 38.20
N LYS A 331 -16.05 -3.42 37.42
CA LYS A 331 -17.36 -3.03 38.00
C LYS A 331 -17.87 -4.06 39.00
N GLU A 332 -17.70 -5.36 38.73
CA GLU A 332 -18.07 -6.43 39.65
C GLU A 332 -17.26 -6.38 40.97
N CYS A 333 -15.99 -5.90 40.88
CA CYS A 333 -15.15 -5.73 42.08
C CYS A 333 -15.65 -4.61 43.03
N LYS A 334 -16.48 -3.68 42.58
CA LYS A 334 -16.99 -2.59 43.45
C LYS A 334 -17.87 -3.08 44.58
N ASP A 335 -18.56 -4.21 44.40
CA ASP A 335 -19.45 -4.78 45.42
C ASP A 335 -18.71 -5.59 46.50
N ARG A 336 -17.36 -5.53 46.54
CA ARG A 336 -16.55 -6.33 47.46
C ARG A 336 -16.84 -6.04 48.93
N GLU A 337 -17.16 -4.80 49.31
CA GLU A 337 -17.41 -4.38 50.70
C GLU A 337 -18.56 -5.22 51.31
N LYS A 338 -19.55 -5.61 50.52
CA LYS A 338 -20.62 -6.48 50.94
C LYS A 338 -20.09 -7.80 51.52
N TYR A 339 -19.05 -8.38 50.94
CA TYR A 339 -18.48 -9.66 51.43
C TYR A 339 -17.69 -9.45 52.75
N ARG A 340 -17.05 -8.27 52.93
CA ARG A 340 -16.41 -7.94 54.20
C ARG A 340 -17.47 -7.80 55.29
N ILE A 341 -18.51 -6.99 55.03
CA ILE A 341 -19.64 -6.77 55.96
C ILE A 341 -20.28 -8.14 56.32
N TYR A 342 -20.55 -9.01 55.38
CA TYR A 342 -21.09 -10.32 55.66
C TYR A 342 -20.16 -11.16 56.54
N GLY A 343 -18.86 -11.13 56.31
CA GLY A 343 -17.87 -11.79 57.19
C GLY A 343 -17.90 -11.26 58.60
N ASP A 344 -17.95 -9.92 58.78
CA ASP A 344 -18.00 -9.22 60.06
C ASP A 344 -19.31 -9.57 60.81
N LEU A 345 -20.46 -9.50 60.13
CA LEU A 345 -21.77 -9.78 60.72
C LEU A 345 -21.89 -11.26 61.19
N ILE A 346 -21.38 -12.21 60.38
CA ILE A 346 -21.33 -13.62 60.78
C ILE A 346 -20.41 -13.78 62.01
N THR A 347 -19.22 -13.14 62.00
CA THR A 347 -18.26 -13.29 63.06
C THR A 347 -18.78 -12.72 64.40
N SER A 348 -19.49 -11.59 64.34
CA SER A 348 -20.09 -10.97 65.54
C SER A 348 -21.27 -11.73 66.10
N ASN A 349 -21.90 -12.61 65.36
CA ASN A 349 -23.08 -13.37 65.74
C ASN A 349 -22.82 -14.91 65.83
N LEU A 350 -21.55 -15.34 65.95
CA LEU A 350 -21.21 -16.78 66.02
C LEU A 350 -21.93 -17.54 67.11
N TYR A 351 -22.28 -16.86 68.22
CA TYR A 351 -23.01 -17.47 69.33
C TYR A 351 -24.45 -17.91 69.01
N ALA A 352 -25.06 -17.32 67.97
CA ALA A 352 -26.43 -17.60 67.54
C ALA A 352 -26.50 -18.46 66.26
N LEU A 353 -25.36 -18.87 65.71
CA LEU A 353 -25.28 -19.59 64.42
C LEU A 353 -24.75 -21.01 64.63
N GLU A 354 -25.37 -21.96 63.97
CA GLU A 354 -24.96 -23.38 64.00
C GLU A 354 -24.66 -23.96 62.60
N LYS A 355 -23.84 -25.00 62.55
CA LYS A 355 -23.56 -25.71 61.31
C LYS A 355 -24.85 -26.34 60.74
N GLY A 356 -25.07 -26.17 59.45
CA GLY A 356 -26.26 -26.69 58.73
C GLY A 356 -27.32 -25.62 58.44
N MET A 357 -27.21 -24.43 59.03
CA MET A 357 -28.09 -23.31 58.69
C MET A 357 -27.87 -22.84 57.23
N ALA A 358 -28.99 -22.50 56.54
CA ALA A 358 -28.96 -21.99 55.16
C ALA A 358 -28.70 -20.50 55.09
N TYR A 359 -29.05 -19.77 56.14
CA TYR A 359 -28.95 -18.32 56.24
C TYR A 359 -28.58 -17.90 57.68
N ALA A 360 -27.85 -16.79 57.80
CA ALA A 360 -27.75 -16.03 59.05
C ALA A 360 -28.68 -14.82 58.94
N GLU A 361 -29.61 -14.69 59.89
CA GLU A 361 -30.48 -13.52 60.02
C GLU A 361 -29.88 -12.66 61.17
N VAL A 362 -29.21 -11.56 60.80
CA VAL A 362 -28.43 -10.75 61.74
C VAL A 362 -28.68 -9.28 61.49
N GLN A 363 -28.53 -8.46 62.53
CA GLN A 363 -28.65 -7.01 62.39
C GLN A 363 -27.41 -6.45 61.71
N ASP A 364 -27.60 -5.59 60.71
CA ASP A 364 -26.53 -4.87 60.02
C ASP A 364 -26.15 -3.59 60.81
N PHE A 365 -25.11 -3.67 61.62
CA PHE A 365 -24.65 -2.54 62.42
C PHE A 365 -23.78 -1.56 61.62
N TYR A 366 -23.60 -1.75 60.33
CA TYR A 366 -23.00 -0.78 59.41
C TYR A 366 -24.04 0.19 58.83
N ASP A 367 -25.34 -0.14 58.91
CA ASP A 367 -26.43 0.74 58.51
C ASP A 367 -27.01 1.42 59.76
N GLU A 368 -27.24 2.73 59.70
CA GLU A 368 -27.79 3.55 60.83
C GLU A 368 -29.14 3.04 61.33
N ASN A 369 -29.93 2.41 60.48
CA ASN A 369 -31.23 1.82 60.82
C ASN A 369 -31.15 0.39 61.35
N CYS A 370 -29.95 -0.22 61.42
CA CYS A 370 -29.69 -1.60 61.86
C CYS A 370 -30.70 -2.63 61.29
N PRO A 371 -30.94 -2.68 59.96
CA PRO A 371 -31.89 -3.59 59.40
C PRO A 371 -31.45 -5.05 59.58
N THR A 372 -32.41 -5.97 59.70
CA THR A 372 -32.09 -7.39 59.70
C THR A 372 -31.74 -7.85 58.28
N VAL A 373 -30.52 -8.33 58.10
CA VAL A 373 -29.98 -8.80 56.80
C VAL A 373 -29.91 -10.33 56.80
N LYS A 374 -30.32 -10.94 55.72
CA LYS A 374 -30.28 -12.41 55.52
C LYS A 374 -29.06 -12.78 54.68
N ILE A 375 -28.05 -13.35 55.32
CA ILE A 375 -26.77 -13.71 54.71
C ILE A 375 -26.78 -15.22 54.36
N PRO A 376 -26.56 -15.62 53.10
CA PRO A 376 -26.49 -17.01 52.69
C PRO A 376 -25.30 -17.75 53.32
N LEU A 377 -25.53 -18.92 53.86
CA LEU A 377 -24.50 -19.82 54.42
C LEU A 377 -24.40 -21.13 53.66
N ASP A 378 -23.18 -21.62 53.49
CA ASP A 378 -22.94 -22.97 53.02
C ASP A 378 -23.16 -23.98 54.15
N LYS A 379 -24.21 -24.80 54.07
CA LYS A 379 -24.63 -25.77 55.13
C LYS A 379 -23.53 -26.78 55.50
N ARG A 380 -22.57 -27.01 54.60
CA ARG A 380 -21.47 -27.95 54.83
C ARG A 380 -20.37 -27.36 55.74
N LEU A 381 -20.31 -26.04 55.81
CA LEU A 381 -19.29 -25.31 56.56
C LEU A 381 -19.80 -24.89 57.93
N THR A 382 -18.89 -24.71 58.88
CA THR A 382 -19.19 -24.08 60.19
C THR A 382 -19.41 -22.57 60.00
N PRO A 383 -20.09 -21.86 60.92
CA PRO A 383 -20.23 -20.40 60.85
C PRO A 383 -18.90 -19.68 60.67
N THR A 384 -17.86 -20.05 61.41
CA THR A 384 -16.51 -19.51 61.27
C THR A 384 -15.92 -19.76 59.89
N GLN A 385 -16.12 -20.95 59.30
CA GLN A 385 -15.65 -21.23 57.96
C GLN A 385 -16.42 -20.44 56.87
N ASN A 386 -17.72 -20.19 57.08
CA ASN A 386 -18.51 -19.32 56.21
C ASN A 386 -17.98 -17.86 56.27
N ALA A 387 -17.71 -17.32 57.44
CA ALA A 387 -17.10 -16.00 57.59
C ALA A 387 -15.74 -15.92 56.88
N GLN A 388 -14.88 -16.95 57.06
CA GLN A 388 -13.59 -17.02 56.35
C GLN A 388 -13.77 -17.10 54.82
N LYS A 389 -14.81 -17.79 54.31
CA LYS A 389 -15.14 -17.84 52.89
C LYS A 389 -15.48 -16.45 52.32
N TYR A 390 -16.28 -15.66 53.06
CA TYR A 390 -16.60 -14.28 52.71
C TYR A 390 -15.38 -13.38 52.73
N TYR A 391 -14.55 -13.44 53.76
CA TYR A 391 -13.28 -12.67 53.79
C TYR A 391 -12.31 -13.08 52.67
N LYS A 392 -12.29 -14.37 52.27
CA LYS A 392 -11.48 -14.82 51.16
C LYS A 392 -11.97 -14.20 49.82
N GLU A 393 -13.29 -14.13 49.62
CA GLU A 393 -13.86 -13.52 48.44
C GLU A 393 -13.61 -11.99 48.42
N TYR A 394 -13.76 -11.32 49.54
CA TYR A 394 -13.37 -9.90 49.69
C TYR A 394 -11.91 -9.65 49.27
N ARG A 395 -10.95 -10.42 49.80
CA ARG A 395 -9.52 -10.26 49.49
C ARG A 395 -9.22 -10.56 48.02
N LYS A 396 -9.91 -11.56 47.46
CA LYS A 396 -9.78 -11.87 46.03
C LYS A 396 -10.21 -10.70 45.16
N LEU A 397 -11.39 -10.10 45.42
CA LEU A 397 -11.90 -8.95 44.69
C LEU A 397 -11.06 -7.68 44.91
N ASP A 398 -10.57 -7.43 46.11
CA ASP A 398 -9.66 -6.29 46.41
C ASP A 398 -8.34 -6.41 45.64
N THR A 399 -7.78 -7.62 45.56
CA THR A 399 -6.58 -7.89 44.77
C THR A 399 -6.85 -7.76 43.28
N ALA A 400 -8.03 -8.25 42.82
CA ALA A 400 -8.45 -8.14 41.43
C ALA A 400 -8.64 -6.68 41.00
N GLU A 401 -9.28 -5.84 41.83
CA GLU A 401 -9.45 -4.40 41.53
C GLU A 401 -8.12 -3.69 41.28
N LYS A 402 -7.16 -3.91 42.21
CA LYS A 402 -5.82 -3.31 42.09
C LYS A 402 -5.11 -3.72 40.81
N LYS A 403 -5.17 -5.01 40.46
CA LYS A 403 -4.58 -5.52 39.22
C LYS A 403 -5.29 -5.03 37.98
N LEU A 404 -6.64 -5.05 37.97
CA LEU A 404 -7.44 -4.60 36.84
C LEU A 404 -7.25 -3.13 36.54
N THR A 405 -7.14 -2.30 37.56
CA THR A 405 -6.86 -0.85 37.40
C THR A 405 -5.55 -0.62 36.63
N VAL A 406 -4.49 -1.35 36.97
CA VAL A 406 -3.21 -1.27 36.28
C VAL A 406 -3.31 -1.79 34.85
N LEU A 407 -3.92 -2.98 34.67
CA LEU A 407 -4.05 -3.61 33.35
C LEU A 407 -4.90 -2.78 32.37
N ILE A 408 -5.94 -2.11 32.87
CA ILE A 408 -6.77 -1.20 32.06
C ILE A 408 -5.93 0.00 31.62
N ALA A 409 -5.18 0.63 32.54
CA ALA A 409 -4.32 1.76 32.21
C ALA A 409 -3.24 1.38 31.16
N GLU A 410 -2.59 0.22 31.33
CA GLU A 410 -1.64 -0.31 30.34
C GLU A 410 -2.30 -0.59 28.99
N GLY A 411 -3.49 -1.19 28.99
CA GLY A 411 -4.25 -1.48 27.75
C GLY A 411 -4.67 -0.21 27.02
N GLU A 412 -5.08 0.83 27.72
CA GLU A 412 -5.42 2.14 27.15
C GLU A 412 -4.21 2.83 26.51
N GLN A 413 -3.05 2.74 27.17
CA GLN A 413 -1.79 3.25 26.60
C GLN A 413 -1.39 2.46 25.36
N GLU A 414 -1.58 1.13 25.35
CA GLU A 414 -1.34 0.29 24.19
C GLU A 414 -2.24 0.68 23.00
N VAL A 415 -3.52 0.94 23.23
CA VAL A 415 -4.44 1.42 22.20
C VAL A 415 -3.99 2.76 21.63
N LYS A 416 -3.62 3.72 22.47
CA LYS A 416 -3.09 5.02 22.03
C LYS A 416 -1.82 4.88 21.20
N TYR A 417 -0.92 3.99 21.59
CA TYR A 417 0.30 3.70 20.82
C TYR A 417 -0.04 3.11 19.43
N LEU A 418 -0.92 2.10 19.37
CA LEU A 418 -1.33 1.51 18.09
C LEU A 418 -2.01 2.52 17.17
N ASP A 419 -2.81 3.44 17.71
CA ASP A 419 -3.43 4.54 16.96
C ASP A 419 -2.38 5.51 16.40
N SER A 420 -1.30 5.79 17.14
CA SER A 420 -0.20 6.63 16.67
C SER A 420 0.60 5.98 15.52
N VAL A 421 0.86 4.67 15.61
CA VAL A 421 1.51 3.93 14.52
C VAL A 421 0.61 3.86 13.29
N PHE A 422 -0.70 3.68 13.48
CA PHE A 422 -1.68 3.69 12.40
C PHE A 422 -1.69 5.04 11.66
N ASP A 423 -1.71 6.16 12.40
CA ASP A 423 -1.62 7.49 11.80
C ASP A 423 -0.30 7.70 11.04
N SER A 424 0.84 7.31 11.63
CA SER A 424 2.15 7.36 10.96
C SER A 424 2.15 6.54 9.66
N LEU A 425 1.51 5.36 9.64
CA LEU A 425 1.38 4.52 8.46
C LEU A 425 0.49 5.15 7.38
N THR A 426 -0.55 5.88 7.75
CA THR A 426 -1.39 6.61 6.77
C THR A 426 -0.66 7.77 6.11
N ARG A 427 0.34 8.34 6.77
CA ARG A 427 1.17 9.45 6.28
C ARG A 427 2.43 8.98 5.54
N ALA A 428 2.76 7.69 5.58
CA ALA A 428 3.94 7.13 4.93
C ALA A 428 3.91 7.37 3.41
N GLN A 429 4.92 8.02 2.88
CA GLN A 429 5.06 8.38 1.46
C GLN A 429 6.11 7.54 0.74
N THR A 430 7.05 6.94 1.49
CA THR A 430 8.16 6.17 0.93
C THR A 430 8.18 4.74 1.46
N GLU A 431 8.84 3.84 0.72
CA GLU A 431 9.11 2.48 1.21
C GLU A 431 9.96 2.49 2.48
N GLY A 432 10.83 3.49 2.63
CA GLY A 432 11.65 3.70 3.83
C GLY A 432 10.79 3.97 5.07
N ASP A 433 9.76 4.81 4.96
CA ASP A 433 8.83 5.09 6.07
C ASP A 433 8.16 3.80 6.56
N ILE A 434 7.70 2.95 5.63
CA ILE A 434 7.07 1.66 5.96
C ILE A 434 8.07 0.70 6.61
N ALA A 435 9.32 0.68 6.12
CA ALA A 435 10.36 -0.17 6.68
C ALA A 435 10.71 0.23 8.12
N GLU A 436 10.78 1.53 8.42
CA GLU A 436 10.99 2.04 9.79
C GLU A 436 9.82 1.71 10.72
N LEU A 437 8.58 1.88 10.28
CA LEU A 437 7.39 1.51 11.05
C LEU A 437 7.35 -0.01 11.32
N ARG A 438 7.74 -0.82 10.35
CA ARG A 438 7.84 -2.28 10.54
C ARG A 438 8.91 -2.64 11.58
N GLU A 439 10.05 -1.95 11.56
CA GLU A 439 11.12 -2.15 12.55
C GLU A 439 10.69 -1.66 13.95
N GLU A 440 9.91 -0.58 14.04
CA GLU A 440 9.31 -0.12 15.31
C GLU A 440 8.37 -1.20 15.86
N LEU A 441 7.43 -1.69 15.06
CA LEU A 441 6.49 -2.75 15.45
C LEU A 441 7.19 -4.07 15.79
N PHE A 442 8.33 -4.36 15.15
CA PHE A 442 9.14 -5.52 15.49
C PHE A 442 9.79 -5.39 16.87
N GLN A 443 10.39 -4.25 17.18
CA GLN A 443 11.03 -4.00 18.48
C GLN A 443 10.02 -3.99 19.63
N GLU A 444 8.79 -3.54 19.37
CA GLU A 444 7.67 -3.56 20.30
C GLU A 444 6.94 -4.93 20.39
N GLY A 445 7.40 -5.93 19.63
CA GLY A 445 6.91 -7.30 19.70
C GLY A 445 5.64 -7.62 18.91
N TYR A 446 5.11 -6.69 18.11
CA TYR A 446 3.90 -6.91 17.31
C TYR A 446 4.17 -7.68 16.02
N VAL A 447 5.39 -7.61 15.49
CA VAL A 447 5.81 -8.31 14.27
C VAL A 447 6.92 -9.29 14.60
N LYS A 448 6.82 -10.54 14.12
CA LYS A 448 7.90 -11.52 14.26
C LYS A 448 9.08 -11.15 13.36
N ARG A 449 10.30 -11.33 13.85
CA ARG A 449 11.52 -11.14 13.05
C ARG A 449 11.48 -12.11 11.87
N SER A 450 11.45 -11.58 10.66
CA SER A 450 11.71 -12.38 9.45
C SER A 450 13.06 -13.07 9.64
N LYS A 451 13.19 -14.36 9.28
CA LYS A 451 14.42 -15.18 9.41
C LYS A 451 15.64 -14.62 8.65
N PHE A 452 15.57 -13.42 8.16
CA PHE A 452 16.60 -12.79 7.35
C PHE A 452 17.56 -11.95 8.21
N LYS A 453 18.85 -12.30 8.17
CA LYS A 453 19.97 -11.60 8.82
C LYS A 453 20.42 -10.37 8.00
N GLY A 454 19.54 -9.47 7.60
CA GLY A 454 19.91 -8.19 6.96
C GLY A 454 20.19 -7.10 8.00
N LYS A 455 21.04 -6.10 7.66
CA LYS A 455 21.17 -4.88 8.46
C LYS A 455 19.81 -4.16 8.48
N PRO A 456 19.44 -3.53 9.62
CA PRO A 456 18.25 -2.69 9.66
C PRO A 456 18.31 -1.60 8.58
N PRO A 457 17.18 -1.15 8.03
CA PRO A 457 17.17 -0.07 7.05
C PRO A 457 17.85 1.16 7.65
N LYS A 458 18.57 1.91 6.81
CA LYS A 458 19.18 3.18 7.22
C LYS A 458 18.05 4.13 7.61
N ALA A 459 18.14 4.70 8.81
CA ALA A 459 17.12 5.63 9.29
C ALA A 459 17.01 6.84 8.36
N LEU A 460 15.78 7.18 7.99
CA LEU A 460 15.50 8.39 7.23
C LEU A 460 15.76 9.64 8.09
N PRO A 461 16.15 10.78 7.52
CA PRO A 461 16.21 12.03 8.26
C PRO A 461 14.80 12.50 8.64
N PRO A 462 14.64 13.30 9.71
CA PRO A 462 13.38 13.99 9.99
C PRO A 462 12.99 14.89 8.81
N ILE A 463 11.72 15.20 8.68
CA ILE A 463 11.26 16.17 7.68
C ILE A 463 11.74 17.55 8.15
N ARG A 464 12.27 18.33 7.22
CA ARG A 464 12.80 19.66 7.51
C ARG A 464 11.98 20.72 6.84
N TYR A 465 11.73 21.79 7.57
CA TYR A 465 11.07 22.99 7.11
C TYR A 465 11.87 24.22 7.56
N ARG A 466 11.63 25.33 6.90
CA ARG A 466 12.18 26.62 7.30
C ARG A 466 11.05 27.63 7.43
N SER A 467 10.91 28.25 8.62
CA SER A 467 9.90 29.29 8.82
C SER A 467 10.17 30.52 7.95
N SER A 468 9.16 31.35 7.77
CA SER A 468 9.30 32.62 7.05
C SER A 468 10.32 33.57 7.70
N ASP A 469 10.57 33.42 9.00
CA ASP A 469 11.56 34.18 9.76
C ASP A 469 12.96 33.51 9.78
N GLY A 470 13.12 32.37 9.07
CA GLY A 470 14.40 31.68 8.87
C GLY A 470 14.74 30.59 9.89
N TYR A 471 13.86 30.29 10.86
CA TYR A 471 14.08 29.23 11.84
C TYR A 471 13.97 27.84 11.22
N GLU A 472 14.86 26.91 11.64
CA GLU A 472 14.76 25.51 11.25
C GLU A 472 13.65 24.82 12.08
N ILE A 473 12.77 24.10 11.37
CA ILE A 473 11.71 23.30 11.97
C ILE A 473 11.92 21.84 11.55
N ARG A 474 11.96 20.92 12.51
CA ARG A 474 12.17 19.48 12.29
C ARG A 474 10.96 18.70 12.78
N VAL A 475 10.49 17.75 11.95
CA VAL A 475 9.29 16.95 12.23
C VAL A 475 9.63 15.46 12.18
N GLY A 476 9.23 14.73 13.21
CA GLY A 476 9.42 13.28 13.27
C GLY A 476 8.42 12.53 12.40
N ARG A 477 8.93 11.53 11.64
CA ARG A 477 8.11 10.70 10.73
C ARG A 477 7.35 9.58 11.44
N ASN A 478 7.87 9.11 12.56
CA ASN A 478 7.32 8.01 13.37
C ASN A 478 7.67 8.20 14.86
N ASN A 479 7.11 7.35 15.72
CA ASN A 479 7.28 7.48 17.16
C ASN A 479 8.74 7.36 17.64
N LYS A 480 9.54 6.50 17.00
CA LYS A 480 10.98 6.39 17.32
C LYS A 480 11.74 7.64 16.93
N GLN A 481 11.40 8.20 15.79
CA GLN A 481 11.99 9.45 15.35
C GLN A 481 11.56 10.62 16.24
N ASN A 482 10.29 10.64 16.67
CA ASN A 482 9.79 11.59 17.67
C ASN A 482 10.60 11.52 18.96
N ASP A 483 10.84 10.32 19.49
CA ASP A 483 11.68 10.11 20.66
C ASP A 483 13.11 10.59 20.46
N ARG A 484 13.72 10.20 19.33
CA ARG A 484 15.10 10.57 19.04
C ARG A 484 15.25 12.07 18.91
N LEU A 485 14.34 12.69 18.18
CA LEU A 485 14.31 14.13 17.94
C LEU A 485 14.14 14.92 19.25
N THR A 486 13.17 14.51 20.09
CA THR A 486 12.83 15.22 21.33
C THR A 486 13.82 14.96 22.48
N CYS A 487 14.27 13.69 22.64
CA CYS A 487 15.03 13.31 23.83
C CYS A 487 16.56 13.26 23.62
N LYS A 488 17.04 13.25 22.34
CA LYS A 488 18.47 13.08 22.05
C LYS A 488 19.07 14.16 21.16
N GLU A 489 18.29 14.72 20.21
CA GLU A 489 18.79 15.63 19.19
C GLU A 489 18.44 17.10 19.48
N ALA A 490 17.28 17.36 20.08
CA ALA A 490 16.87 18.71 20.44
C ALA A 490 17.61 19.21 21.66
N GLU A 491 17.98 20.48 21.65
CA GLU A 491 18.58 21.16 22.80
C GLU A 491 17.50 21.57 23.81
N LYS A 492 17.88 21.77 25.06
CA LYS A 492 16.95 22.17 26.13
C LYS A 492 16.29 23.53 25.89
N THR A 493 16.89 24.31 25.03
CA THR A 493 16.48 25.65 24.61
C THR A 493 15.54 25.63 23.40
N ASP A 494 15.44 24.52 22.66
CA ASP A 494 14.54 24.39 21.53
C ASP A 494 13.08 24.36 21.94
N LEU A 495 12.19 24.82 21.04
CA LEU A 495 10.75 24.78 21.26
C LEU A 495 10.18 23.47 20.70
N TRP A 496 9.41 22.78 21.52
CA TRP A 496 8.67 21.55 21.17
C TRP A 496 7.19 21.86 20.99
N LEU A 497 6.58 21.32 19.93
CA LEU A 497 5.16 21.44 19.66
C LEU A 497 4.54 20.05 19.38
N HIS A 498 3.30 19.88 19.81
CA HIS A 498 2.50 18.70 19.52
C HIS A 498 1.00 19.04 19.57
N VAL A 499 0.20 18.38 18.76
CA VAL A 499 -1.25 18.52 18.79
C VAL A 499 -1.83 18.04 20.11
N LYS A 500 -2.78 18.81 20.65
CA LYS A 500 -3.37 18.54 21.96
C LYS A 500 -4.35 17.38 21.89
N ASP A 501 -4.23 16.43 22.82
CA ASP A 501 -5.15 15.29 23.04
C ASP A 501 -5.40 14.35 21.83
N ILE A 502 -4.71 14.57 20.72
CA ILE A 502 -4.80 13.70 19.52
C ILE A 502 -3.41 13.24 19.06
N THR A 503 -3.36 12.22 18.23
CA THR A 503 -2.13 11.66 17.69
C THR A 503 -1.50 12.58 16.65
N GLY A 504 -0.18 12.80 16.73
CA GLY A 504 0.58 13.62 15.80
C GLY A 504 2.08 13.42 15.92
N SER A 505 2.84 14.14 15.08
CA SER A 505 4.29 14.21 15.13
C SER A 505 4.79 15.22 16.17
N HIS A 506 5.97 14.94 16.72
CA HIS A 506 6.71 15.96 17.45
C HIS A 506 7.34 16.94 16.46
N VAL A 507 7.17 18.21 16.71
CA VAL A 507 7.75 19.30 15.94
C VAL A 507 8.73 20.05 16.81
N ILE A 508 9.94 20.28 16.32
CA ILE A 508 11.00 20.98 17.05
C ILE A 508 11.40 22.22 16.23
N VAL A 509 11.31 23.37 16.85
CA VAL A 509 11.86 24.62 16.33
C VAL A 509 13.19 24.87 17.00
N THR A 510 14.25 24.94 16.21
CA THR A 510 15.59 25.26 16.74
C THR A 510 15.65 26.73 17.11
N CYS A 511 15.88 27.01 18.38
CA CYS A 511 15.99 28.38 18.89
C CYS A 511 17.01 28.46 20.04
N ASP A 512 17.60 29.63 20.26
CA ASP A 512 18.69 29.86 21.21
C ASP A 512 18.19 30.19 22.63
N GLY A 513 17.01 29.69 23.00
CA GLY A 513 16.42 29.88 24.33
C GLY A 513 15.48 31.08 24.47
N GLU A 514 15.39 31.91 23.45
CA GLU A 514 14.38 32.94 23.33
C GLU A 514 13.15 32.40 22.60
N MET A 515 11.95 32.92 22.93
CA MET A 515 10.74 32.55 22.27
C MET A 515 10.79 33.03 20.81
N PRO A 516 10.58 32.13 19.80
CA PRO A 516 10.51 32.54 18.41
C PRO A 516 9.37 33.54 18.17
N PRO A 517 9.42 34.33 17.08
CA PRO A 517 8.32 35.20 16.70
C PRO A 517 6.98 34.45 16.59
N ASP A 518 5.88 35.13 16.93
CA ASP A 518 4.53 34.54 16.89
C ASP A 518 4.21 33.86 15.54
N ARG A 519 4.68 34.47 14.45
CA ARG A 519 4.54 33.90 13.10
C ARG A 519 5.23 32.54 12.96
N THR A 520 6.46 32.40 13.45
CA THR A 520 7.18 31.13 13.45
C THR A 520 6.48 30.07 14.29
N ILE A 521 5.91 30.46 15.46
CA ILE A 521 5.13 29.56 16.33
C ILE A 521 3.86 29.10 15.61
N GLU A 522 3.15 30.02 14.95
CA GLU A 522 1.95 29.72 14.16
C GLU A 522 2.27 28.76 13.00
N GLU A 523 3.31 29.05 12.21
CA GLU A 523 3.76 28.20 11.11
C GLU A 523 4.15 26.79 11.61
N ALA A 524 4.88 26.68 12.73
CA ALA A 524 5.24 25.41 13.33
C ALA A 524 4.01 24.65 13.87
N ALA A 525 3.04 25.36 14.42
CA ALA A 525 1.76 24.77 14.86
C ALA A 525 0.92 24.27 13.69
N ILE A 526 0.87 25.00 12.56
CA ILE A 526 0.23 24.56 11.32
C ILE A 526 0.90 23.28 10.80
N ILE A 527 2.23 23.23 10.77
CA ILE A 527 3.00 22.04 10.40
C ILE A 527 2.66 20.86 11.34
N ALA A 528 2.56 21.09 12.66
CA ALA A 528 2.17 20.06 13.62
C ALA A 528 0.74 19.55 13.34
N ALA A 529 -0.20 20.45 13.06
CA ALA A 529 -1.58 20.11 12.73
C ALA A 529 -1.68 19.30 11.43
N CYS A 530 -0.95 19.67 10.37
CA CYS A 530 -0.85 18.93 9.10
C CYS A 530 -0.26 17.53 9.31
N ASN A 531 0.72 17.39 10.22
CA ASN A 531 1.36 16.13 10.55
C ASN A 531 0.68 15.38 11.71
N SER A 532 -0.65 15.42 11.79
CA SER A 532 -1.46 14.81 12.83
C SER A 532 -2.74 14.15 12.29
N LYS A 533 -3.45 13.45 13.17
CA LYS A 533 -4.80 12.95 12.92
C LYS A 533 -5.82 14.07 12.64
N GLY A 534 -5.52 15.29 13.11
CA GLY A 534 -6.33 16.50 12.92
C GLY A 534 -6.16 17.21 11.58
N ARG A 535 -5.34 16.71 10.65
CA ARG A 535 -5.00 17.38 9.37
C ARG A 535 -6.17 17.79 8.48
N ASN A 536 -7.34 17.14 8.64
CA ASN A 536 -8.56 17.46 7.90
C ASN A 536 -9.59 18.22 8.75
N SER A 537 -9.23 18.63 9.96
CA SER A 537 -10.12 19.36 10.86
C SER A 537 -10.11 20.85 10.54
N SER A 538 -11.21 21.53 10.85
CA SER A 538 -11.31 23.00 10.66
C SER A 538 -10.48 23.78 11.68
N ARG A 539 -10.20 23.18 12.85
CA ARG A 539 -9.40 23.76 13.95
C ARG A 539 -8.69 22.64 14.69
N VAL A 540 -7.44 22.90 15.08
CA VAL A 540 -6.60 21.99 15.84
C VAL A 540 -5.87 22.78 16.91
N ASP A 541 -5.98 22.34 18.15
CA ASP A 541 -5.21 22.89 19.28
C ASP A 541 -3.82 22.25 19.29
N VAL A 542 -2.79 23.07 19.41
CA VAL A 542 -1.40 22.66 19.45
C VAL A 542 -0.76 23.19 20.72
N ASP A 543 -0.25 22.28 21.54
CA ASP A 543 0.52 22.63 22.73
C ASP A 543 1.99 22.85 22.36
N TYR A 544 2.61 23.86 22.97
CA TYR A 544 4.03 24.14 22.78
C TYR A 544 4.70 24.53 24.09
N THR A 545 5.95 24.11 24.23
CA THR A 545 6.79 24.40 25.39
C THR A 545 8.27 24.17 25.04
N PHE A 546 9.19 24.66 25.87
CA PHE A 546 10.59 24.34 25.68
C PHE A 546 10.91 22.87 26.02
N ILE A 547 11.89 22.27 25.32
CA ILE A 547 12.33 20.89 25.52
C ILE A 547 12.70 20.59 26.99
N ARG A 548 13.23 21.56 27.75
CA ARG A 548 13.52 21.40 29.18
C ARG A 548 12.33 20.98 30.04
N ASN A 549 11.11 21.25 29.57
CA ASN A 549 9.85 20.91 30.23
C ASN A 549 9.25 19.59 29.74
N VAL A 550 9.87 18.93 28.74
CA VAL A 550 9.39 17.67 28.16
C VAL A 550 10.21 16.50 28.71
N LYS A 551 9.54 15.46 29.18
CA LYS A 551 10.19 14.26 29.76
C LYS A 551 9.55 13.00 29.23
N LYS A 552 10.37 11.99 28.98
CA LYS A 552 9.88 10.63 28.66
C LYS A 552 9.80 9.81 29.96
N PRO A 553 8.61 9.29 30.34
CA PRO A 553 8.48 8.40 31.50
C PRO A 553 9.21 7.07 31.24
N ASN A 554 9.81 6.52 32.30
CA ASN A 554 10.47 5.22 32.22
C ASN A 554 9.46 4.13 31.81
N GLY A 555 9.82 3.28 30.84
CA GLY A 555 8.96 2.19 30.37
C GLY A 555 7.80 2.62 29.46
N SER A 556 7.66 3.91 29.13
CA SER A 556 6.63 4.36 28.17
C SER A 556 6.93 3.91 26.75
N LYS A 557 5.87 3.72 25.96
CA LYS A 557 5.95 3.38 24.53
C LYS A 557 6.64 4.48 23.74
N PRO A 558 7.25 4.17 22.57
CA PRO A 558 7.83 5.18 21.69
C PRO A 558 6.83 6.31 21.36
N GLY A 559 7.34 7.55 21.30
CA GLY A 559 6.53 8.74 21.01
C GLY A 559 5.73 9.29 22.19
N MET A 560 5.74 8.64 23.35
CA MET A 560 5.01 9.11 24.53
C MET A 560 5.90 9.96 25.43
N VAL A 561 5.46 11.19 25.66
CA VAL A 561 6.11 12.15 26.55
C VAL A 561 5.09 12.79 27.50
N ILE A 562 5.59 13.32 28.61
CA ILE A 562 4.85 14.21 29.52
C ILE A 562 5.53 15.58 29.50
N PHE A 563 4.75 16.64 29.59
CA PHE A 563 5.26 18.00 29.55
C PHE A 563 4.52 18.89 30.55
N THR A 564 5.14 19.98 30.86
CA THR A 564 4.62 21.00 31.81
C THR A 564 4.88 22.39 31.26
N ASN A 565 4.29 23.41 31.86
CA ASN A 565 4.49 24.81 31.48
C ASN A 565 4.29 25.06 29.97
N ASN A 566 3.23 24.48 29.43
CA ASN A 566 2.88 24.62 28.01
C ASN A 566 1.90 25.76 27.77
N TYR A 567 1.96 26.28 26.58
CA TYR A 567 0.97 27.17 25.99
C TYR A 567 0.20 26.41 24.91
N THR A 568 -1.00 26.86 24.59
CA THR A 568 -1.83 26.26 23.55
C THR A 568 -2.16 27.33 22.51
N ILE A 569 -1.97 27.00 21.23
CA ILE A 569 -2.39 27.81 20.08
C ILE A 569 -3.38 27.00 19.23
N THR A 570 -4.46 27.65 18.77
CA THR A 570 -5.45 27.04 17.88
C THR A 570 -5.18 27.47 16.46
N VAL A 571 -4.93 26.49 15.57
CA VAL A 571 -4.62 26.73 14.15
C VAL A 571 -5.54 25.94 13.23
N LYS A 572 -5.64 26.37 11.97
CA LYS A 572 -6.24 25.62 10.89
C LYS A 572 -5.12 24.93 10.10
N PRO A 573 -5.17 23.61 9.86
CA PRO A 573 -4.22 22.94 8.97
C PRO A 573 -4.22 23.58 7.58
N ASP A 574 -3.04 23.86 7.04
CA ASP A 574 -2.83 24.44 5.71
C ASP A 574 -1.69 23.71 4.99
N THR A 575 -2.04 22.83 4.08
CA THR A 575 -1.10 22.01 3.32
C THR A 575 -0.31 22.81 2.28
N GLU A 576 -0.88 23.91 1.75
CA GLU A 576 -0.16 24.77 0.80
C GLU A 576 0.96 25.54 1.50
N LEU A 577 0.70 25.99 2.72
CA LEU A 577 1.73 26.63 3.54
C LEU A 577 2.80 25.62 3.96
N GLU A 578 2.40 24.41 4.37
CA GLU A 578 3.34 23.33 4.73
C GLU A 578 4.29 23.02 3.58
N GLU A 579 3.77 22.84 2.35
CA GLU A 579 4.58 22.57 1.16
C GLU A 579 5.55 23.71 0.81
N LYS A 580 5.13 24.96 0.98
CA LYS A 580 6.00 26.15 0.74
C LYS A 580 7.17 26.25 1.71
N LEU A 581 7.00 25.79 2.96
CA LEU A 581 8.03 25.87 3.99
C LEU A 581 8.97 24.65 3.98
N MET A 582 8.65 23.60 3.24
CA MET A 582 9.47 22.38 3.14
C MET A 582 10.81 22.66 2.43
N VAL A 583 11.92 22.09 2.99
CA VAL A 583 13.30 22.28 2.48
C VAL A 583 13.80 21.03 1.76
#